data_64f3f5b3872888911f043ee99dd633a7
#
_entry.id   64f3f5b3872888911f043ee99dd633a7
#
_cell.length_a   1.000
_cell.length_b   1.000
_cell.length_c   1.000
_cell.angle_alpha   90.00
_cell.angle_beta   90.00
_cell.angle_gamma   90.00
#
_symmetry.space_group_name_H-M   'P 1'
#
loop_
_entity.id
_entity.type
_entity.pdbx_description
1 polymer ?
#
loop_
_entity_poly.entity_id
_entity_poly.type
_entity_poly.pdbx_seq_one_letter_code
_entity_poly.pdbx_strand_id
1 'polypeptide(L)'
;TCYGYKVVYNEKIFVYLGDNEPYYNVYKDNDPEVIAFAKQMNEQLVDFVKGAHVLVSDAQYIPAEYPKKTGWGHSTTHHVINLALKAKVKTLFLFHHEPLRKDSELDAIVTHYRNILQKKGLPLDLYAAAERNSYTF
;
A
#
# COMPACT_ATOMS: atom_id res chain seq x y z
N THR A 1 -1.14 -1.47 -18.00
CA THR A 1 0.18 -1.70 -17.38
C THR A 1 0.46 -0.55 -16.44
N CYS A 2 0.65 -0.83 -15.14
CA CYS A 2 1.03 0.16 -14.15
C CYS A 2 2.54 0.06 -13.90
N TYR A 3 3.17 1.20 -13.58
CA TYR A 3 4.59 1.27 -13.29
C TYR A 3 4.82 1.69 -11.83
N GLY A 4 5.75 0.99 -11.17
CA GLY A 4 6.35 1.43 -9.93
C GLY A 4 7.74 2.01 -10.17
N TYR A 5 8.12 2.98 -9.37
CA TYR A 5 9.43 3.62 -9.46
C TYR A 5 10.21 3.43 -8.16
N LYS A 6 11.45 2.98 -8.28
CA LYS A 6 12.37 2.82 -7.16
C LYS A 6 13.59 3.71 -7.39
N VAL A 7 13.81 4.64 -6.47
CA VAL A 7 14.94 5.56 -6.49
C VAL A 7 15.86 5.23 -5.32
N VAL A 8 17.15 5.09 -5.61
CA VAL A 8 18.19 4.87 -4.59
C VAL A 8 19.17 6.02 -4.65
N TYR A 9 19.34 6.73 -3.52
CA TYR A 9 20.26 7.83 -3.41
C TYR A 9 20.88 7.86 -2.00
N ASN A 10 22.19 7.89 -1.90
CA ASN A 10 22.93 7.87 -0.63
C ASN A 10 22.39 6.80 0.35
N GLU A 11 22.31 5.56 -0.13
CA GLU A 11 21.78 4.41 0.62
C GLU A 11 20.31 4.51 1.05
N LYS A 12 19.62 5.60 0.72
CA LYS A 12 18.18 5.77 0.94
C LYS A 12 17.41 5.20 -0.24
N ILE A 13 16.32 4.51 0.07
CA ILE A 13 15.44 3.88 -0.91
C ILE A 13 14.07 4.54 -0.81
N PHE A 14 13.65 5.16 -1.89
CA PHE A 14 12.29 5.68 -2.09
C PHE A 14 11.59 4.82 -3.12
N VAL A 15 10.34 4.44 -2.85
CA VAL A 15 9.50 3.71 -3.80
C VAL A 15 8.16 4.41 -3.95
N TYR A 16 7.73 4.57 -5.20
CA TYR A 16 6.39 5.02 -5.56
C TYR A 16 5.68 3.90 -6.31
N LEU A 17 4.51 3.51 -5.83
CA LEU A 17 3.56 2.63 -6.50
C LEU A 17 2.31 3.44 -6.83
N GLY A 18 2.03 3.62 -8.12
CA GLY A 18 0.78 4.18 -8.60
C GLY A 18 -0.37 3.19 -8.44
N ASP A 19 -1.34 3.27 -9.34
CA ASP A 19 -2.51 2.39 -9.34
C ASP A 19 -2.07 0.93 -9.31
N ASN A 20 -2.45 0.24 -8.25
CA ASN A 20 -2.03 -1.14 -8.01
C ASN A 20 -3.08 -1.90 -7.21
N GLU A 21 -3.49 -3.05 -7.70
CA GLU A 21 -4.39 -3.97 -7.02
C GLU A 21 -3.69 -5.32 -6.80
N PRO A 22 -3.82 -5.95 -5.61
CA PRO A 22 -3.26 -7.28 -5.37
C PRO A 22 -3.83 -8.33 -6.33
N TYR A 23 -2.98 -9.09 -6.97
CA TYR A 23 -3.36 -10.04 -8.03
C TYR A 23 -4.39 -11.09 -7.58
N TYR A 24 -4.25 -11.65 -6.38
CA TYR A 24 -5.14 -12.71 -5.88
C TYR A 24 -6.60 -12.27 -5.67
N ASN A 25 -6.87 -10.95 -5.66
CA ASN A 25 -8.20 -10.42 -5.50
C ASN A 25 -8.93 -10.23 -6.84
N VAL A 26 -8.16 -10.03 -7.92
CA VAL A 26 -8.68 -9.83 -9.27
C VAL A 26 -9.17 -11.16 -9.87
N TYR A 27 -8.37 -12.21 -9.66
CA TYR A 27 -8.68 -13.54 -10.16
C TYR A 27 -9.50 -14.30 -9.10
N LYS A 28 -10.82 -14.21 -9.17
CA LYS A 28 -11.74 -15.05 -8.37
C LYS A 28 -11.77 -16.50 -8.91
N ASP A 29 -10.61 -17.00 -9.29
CA ASP A 29 -10.45 -18.30 -9.89
C ASP A 29 -9.90 -19.30 -8.85
N ASN A 30 -10.38 -20.53 -8.93
CA ASN A 30 -9.90 -21.64 -8.10
C ASN A 30 -8.83 -22.48 -8.82
N ASP A 31 -8.37 -22.06 -10.01
CA ASP A 31 -7.31 -22.73 -10.74
C ASP A 31 -5.99 -22.60 -9.97
N PRO A 32 -5.33 -23.74 -9.62
CA PRO A 32 -4.07 -23.73 -8.89
C PRO A 32 -2.94 -22.94 -9.60
N GLU A 33 -2.92 -22.95 -10.94
CA GLU A 33 -1.91 -22.21 -11.72
C GLU A 33 -2.12 -20.70 -11.61
N VAL A 34 -3.37 -20.25 -11.70
CA VAL A 34 -3.74 -18.84 -11.52
C VAL A 34 -3.42 -18.36 -10.10
N ILE A 35 -3.71 -19.18 -9.10
CA ILE A 35 -3.40 -18.87 -7.71
C ILE A 35 -1.88 -18.78 -7.50
N ALA A 36 -1.11 -19.71 -8.06
CA ALA A 36 0.35 -19.71 -7.96
C ALA A 36 0.95 -18.48 -8.65
N PHE A 37 0.47 -18.13 -9.84
CA PHE A 37 0.87 -16.92 -10.55
C PHE A 37 0.59 -15.65 -9.74
N ALA A 38 -0.63 -15.51 -9.21
CA ALA A 38 -1.01 -14.37 -8.41
C ALA A 38 -0.12 -14.22 -7.15
N LYS A 39 0.17 -15.33 -6.48
CA LYS A 39 1.09 -15.38 -5.34
C LYS A 39 2.50 -14.91 -5.74
N GLN A 40 3.04 -15.44 -6.83
CA GLN A 40 4.35 -15.06 -7.33
C GLN A 40 4.43 -13.56 -7.64
N MET A 41 3.42 -13.00 -8.30
CA MET A 41 3.38 -11.58 -8.64
C MET A 41 3.33 -10.69 -7.39
N ASN A 42 2.55 -11.09 -6.38
CA ASN A 42 2.51 -10.37 -5.11
C ASN A 42 3.83 -10.47 -4.34
N GLU A 43 4.54 -11.61 -4.40
CA GLU A 43 5.87 -11.78 -3.80
C GLU A 43 6.92 -10.90 -4.52
N GLN A 44 6.88 -10.80 -5.84
CA GLN A 44 7.73 -9.88 -6.60
C GLN A 44 7.50 -8.43 -6.20
N LEU A 45 6.25 -8.04 -5.92
CA LEU A 45 5.95 -6.70 -5.44
C LEU A 45 6.56 -6.45 -4.05
N VAL A 46 6.48 -7.43 -3.13
CA VAL A 46 7.14 -7.37 -1.82
C VAL A 46 8.65 -7.17 -1.98
N ASP A 47 9.29 -7.95 -2.87
CA ASP A 47 10.73 -7.84 -3.13
C ASP A 47 11.11 -6.50 -3.76
N PHE A 48 10.28 -5.97 -4.64
CA PHE A 48 10.49 -4.66 -5.26
C PHE A 48 10.54 -3.53 -4.24
N VAL A 49 9.64 -3.54 -3.25
CA VAL A 49 9.55 -2.48 -2.22
C VAL A 49 10.39 -2.78 -0.97
N LYS A 50 11.07 -3.93 -0.92
CA LYS A 50 11.81 -4.42 0.25
C LYS A 50 12.82 -3.41 0.78
N GLY A 51 12.72 -3.14 2.09
CA GLY A 51 13.63 -2.26 2.81
C GLY A 51 13.52 -0.79 2.42
N ALA A 52 12.47 -0.38 1.73
CA ALA A 52 12.28 1.03 1.39
C ALA A 52 12.25 1.89 2.67
N HIS A 53 12.95 3.02 2.62
CA HIS A 53 12.87 4.03 3.68
C HIS A 53 11.53 4.74 3.61
N VAL A 54 11.06 5.02 2.39
CA VAL A 54 9.74 5.58 2.13
C VAL A 54 9.08 4.80 1.01
N LEU A 55 7.83 4.40 1.24
CA LEU A 55 6.90 3.89 0.23
C LEU A 55 5.72 4.84 0.13
N VAL A 56 5.44 5.32 -1.08
CA VAL A 56 4.18 5.99 -1.43
C VAL A 56 3.38 5.03 -2.29
N SER A 57 2.16 4.70 -1.88
CA SER A 57 1.36 3.68 -2.58
C SER A 57 -0.11 4.03 -2.64
N ASP A 58 -0.73 3.68 -3.76
CA ASP A 58 -2.18 3.68 -3.93
C ASP A 58 -2.85 2.90 -2.79
N ALA A 59 -3.81 3.54 -2.14
CA ALA A 59 -4.58 3.01 -1.02
C ALA A 59 -6.02 3.56 -1.04
N GLN A 60 -6.65 3.56 -2.21
CA GLN A 60 -7.89 4.26 -2.47
C GLN A 60 -9.03 3.79 -1.56
N TYR A 61 -9.13 2.49 -1.32
CA TYR A 61 -10.27 1.91 -0.62
C TYR A 61 -9.96 1.51 0.83
N ILE A 62 -11.02 1.48 1.64
CA ILE A 62 -11.00 0.74 2.91
C ILE A 62 -11.50 -0.69 2.67
N PRO A 63 -11.20 -1.66 3.57
CA PRO A 63 -11.64 -3.04 3.40
C PRO A 63 -13.14 -3.23 3.20
N ALA A 64 -13.97 -2.40 3.82
CA ALA A 64 -15.43 -2.48 3.72
C ALA A 64 -15.98 -2.10 2.32
N GLU A 65 -15.27 -1.24 1.59
CA GLU A 65 -15.66 -0.79 0.24
C GLU A 65 -15.20 -1.76 -0.85
N TYR A 66 -14.07 -2.43 -0.61
CA TYR A 66 -13.34 -3.18 -1.60
C TYR A 66 -14.12 -4.33 -2.28
N PRO A 67 -15.02 -5.08 -1.61
CA PRO A 67 -15.75 -6.15 -2.29
C PRO A 67 -16.56 -5.71 -3.52
N LYS A 68 -16.97 -4.44 -3.55
CA LYS A 68 -17.70 -3.83 -4.68
C LYS A 68 -16.77 -3.17 -5.72
N LYS A 69 -15.49 -3.11 -5.41
CA LYS A 69 -14.46 -2.40 -6.19
C LYS A 69 -13.33 -3.33 -6.68
N THR A 70 -13.46 -4.64 -6.41
CA THR A 70 -12.49 -5.64 -6.88
C THR A 70 -12.39 -5.62 -8.40
N GLY A 71 -11.17 -5.57 -8.93
CA GLY A 71 -10.91 -5.47 -10.37
C GLY A 71 -10.87 -4.04 -10.91
N TRP A 72 -10.96 -3.03 -10.05
CA TRP A 72 -10.89 -1.62 -10.46
C TRP A 72 -9.46 -1.08 -10.53
N GLY A 73 -8.46 -1.88 -10.13
CA GLY A 73 -7.04 -1.54 -10.26
C GLY A 73 -6.44 -0.83 -9.05
N HIS A 74 -7.16 -0.79 -7.91
CA HIS A 74 -6.71 -0.05 -6.73
C HIS A 74 -6.65 -0.90 -5.47
N SER A 75 -5.72 -0.54 -4.59
CA SER A 75 -5.50 -1.22 -3.31
C SER A 75 -6.41 -0.69 -2.19
N THR A 76 -6.50 -1.49 -1.14
CA THR A 76 -7.02 -1.02 0.14
C THR A 76 -5.90 -0.58 1.07
N THR A 77 -6.24 0.31 2.01
CA THR A 77 -5.34 0.68 3.11
C THR A 77 -4.75 -0.53 3.83
N HIS A 78 -5.56 -1.59 4.03
CA HIS A 78 -5.12 -2.82 4.69
C HIS A 78 -4.08 -3.60 3.86
N HIS A 79 -4.30 -3.74 2.54
CA HIS A 79 -3.36 -4.43 1.66
C HIS A 79 -2.00 -3.74 1.63
N VAL A 80 -1.99 -2.42 1.52
CA VAL A 80 -0.75 -1.64 1.43
C VAL A 80 0.02 -1.66 2.75
N ILE A 81 -0.66 -1.58 3.89
CA ILE A 81 -0.02 -1.72 5.20
C ILE A 81 0.61 -3.11 5.36
N ASN A 82 -0.09 -4.18 4.96
CA ASN A 82 0.46 -5.53 4.98
C ASN A 82 1.67 -5.69 4.04
N LEU A 83 1.62 -5.11 2.84
CA LEU A 83 2.75 -5.06 1.91
C LEU A 83 3.96 -4.38 2.57
N ALA A 84 3.76 -3.19 3.14
CA ALA A 84 4.81 -2.42 3.79
C ALA A 84 5.46 -3.17 4.97
N LEU A 85 4.65 -3.83 5.80
CA LEU A 85 5.14 -4.65 6.92
C LEU A 85 5.94 -5.86 6.45
N LYS A 86 5.44 -6.61 5.46
CA LYS A 86 6.14 -7.78 4.88
C LYS A 86 7.47 -7.37 4.27
N ALA A 87 7.50 -6.24 3.58
CA ALA A 87 8.69 -5.71 2.91
C ALA A 87 9.64 -4.95 3.85
N LYS A 88 9.30 -4.81 5.15
CA LYS A 88 10.08 -4.04 6.13
C LYS A 88 10.32 -2.59 5.72
N VAL A 89 9.30 -1.96 5.18
CA VAL A 89 9.28 -0.53 4.86
C VAL A 89 9.31 0.26 6.17
N LYS A 90 10.05 1.37 6.23
CA LYS A 90 10.12 2.22 7.43
C LYS A 90 8.95 3.18 7.52
N THR A 91 8.64 3.87 6.42
CA THR A 91 7.58 4.87 6.36
C THR A 91 6.67 4.62 5.16
N LEU A 92 5.37 4.57 5.40
CA LEU A 92 4.34 4.42 4.37
C LEU A 92 3.48 5.67 4.28
N PHE A 93 3.36 6.21 3.07
CA PHE A 93 2.36 7.20 2.71
C PHE A 93 1.25 6.55 1.90
N LEU A 94 0.03 6.58 2.44
CA LEU A 94 -1.18 6.23 1.71
C LEU A 94 -1.46 7.35 0.71
N PHE A 95 -1.62 6.99 -0.54
CA PHE A 95 -1.81 7.90 -1.67
C PHE A 95 -3.05 7.51 -2.48
N HIS A 96 -3.45 8.34 -3.45
CA HIS A 96 -4.58 8.08 -4.35
C HIS A 96 -5.89 7.82 -3.59
N HIS A 97 -6.23 8.73 -2.67
CA HIS A 97 -7.44 8.61 -1.84
C HIS A 97 -8.71 8.67 -2.68
N GLU A 98 -9.78 7.97 -2.22
CA GLU A 98 -11.09 8.04 -2.84
C GLU A 98 -11.54 9.52 -2.94
N PRO A 99 -11.87 10.02 -4.15
CA PRO A 99 -12.11 11.47 -4.38
C PRO A 99 -13.20 12.09 -3.52
N LEU A 100 -14.17 11.28 -3.08
CA LEU A 100 -15.27 11.74 -2.22
C LEU A 100 -14.97 11.64 -0.73
N ARG A 101 -13.79 11.14 -0.35
CA ARG A 101 -13.38 10.99 1.04
C ARG A 101 -12.95 12.33 1.64
N LYS A 102 -13.53 12.68 2.78
CA LYS A 102 -13.17 13.91 3.50
C LYS A 102 -11.84 13.74 4.25
N ASP A 103 -11.14 14.83 4.47
CA ASP A 103 -9.88 14.82 5.24
C ASP A 103 -10.05 14.23 6.64
N SER A 104 -11.16 14.54 7.32
CA SER A 104 -11.45 13.95 8.63
C SER A 104 -11.64 12.44 8.63
N GLU A 105 -12.09 11.86 7.52
CA GLU A 105 -12.20 10.41 7.34
C GLU A 105 -10.82 9.79 7.09
N LEU A 106 -9.94 10.48 6.34
CA LEU A 106 -8.55 10.07 6.16
C LEU A 106 -7.80 10.08 7.49
N ASP A 107 -7.95 11.14 8.29
CA ASP A 107 -7.34 11.23 9.62
C ASP A 107 -7.82 10.11 10.55
N ALA A 108 -9.11 9.78 10.49
CA ALA A 108 -9.66 8.66 11.26
C ALA A 108 -9.07 7.30 10.82
N ILE A 109 -8.91 7.07 9.51
CA ILE A 109 -8.28 5.87 8.96
C ILE A 109 -6.83 5.76 9.44
N VAL A 110 -6.03 6.81 9.27
CA VAL A 110 -4.62 6.82 9.69
C VAL A 110 -4.51 6.59 11.20
N THR A 111 -5.32 7.27 11.99
CA THR A 111 -5.35 7.11 13.46
C THR A 111 -5.70 5.69 13.87
N HIS A 112 -6.70 5.09 13.23
CA HIS A 112 -7.11 3.70 13.49
C HIS A 112 -5.94 2.73 13.27
N TYR A 113 -5.27 2.81 12.11
CA TYR A 113 -4.17 1.90 11.81
C TYR A 113 -2.91 2.17 12.64
N ARG A 114 -2.58 3.44 12.94
CA ARG A 114 -1.49 3.78 13.88
C ARG A 114 -1.70 3.14 15.25
N ASN A 115 -2.91 3.18 15.77
CA ASN A 115 -3.25 2.55 17.04
C ASN A 115 -3.07 1.01 16.99
N ILE A 116 -3.41 0.38 15.88
CA ILE A 116 -3.19 -1.07 15.69
C ILE A 116 -1.69 -1.38 15.64
N LEU A 117 -0.92 -0.62 14.84
CA LEU A 117 0.52 -0.79 14.72
C LEU A 117 1.21 -0.65 16.07
N GLN A 118 0.88 0.39 16.82
CA GLN A 118 1.42 0.64 18.16
C GLN A 118 1.07 -0.48 19.15
N LYS A 119 -0.19 -0.90 19.22
CA LYS A 119 -0.63 -1.98 20.11
C LYS A 119 0.07 -3.31 19.81
N LYS A 120 0.43 -3.57 18.56
CA LYS A 120 1.12 -4.78 18.12
C LYS A 120 2.64 -4.64 18.11
N GLY A 121 3.20 -3.48 18.45
CA GLY A 121 4.64 -3.22 18.41
C GLY A 121 5.24 -3.34 17.00
N LEU A 122 4.47 -3.00 15.96
CA LEU A 122 4.91 -3.11 14.57
C LEU A 122 5.61 -1.82 14.11
N PRO A 123 6.87 -1.90 13.61
CA PRO A 123 7.69 -0.74 13.30
C PRO A 123 7.36 -0.18 11.90
N LEU A 124 6.27 0.54 11.77
CA LEU A 124 5.87 1.21 10.53
C LEU A 124 5.31 2.59 10.84
N ASP A 125 5.97 3.63 10.33
CA ASP A 125 5.43 4.98 10.36
C ASP A 125 4.40 5.13 9.24
N LEU A 126 3.20 5.57 9.57
CA LEU A 126 2.06 5.64 8.64
C LEU A 126 1.54 7.06 8.50
N TYR A 127 1.37 7.53 7.27
CA TYR A 127 0.81 8.85 6.94
C TYR A 127 -0.19 8.76 5.78
N ALA A 128 -1.11 9.70 5.70
CA ALA A 128 -1.80 10.03 4.46
C ALA A 128 -0.97 11.08 3.70
N ALA A 129 -0.79 10.89 2.40
CA ALA A 129 -0.17 11.91 1.56
C ALA A 129 -1.10 13.12 1.45
N ALA A 130 -0.56 14.31 1.58
CA ALA A 130 -1.30 15.57 1.48
C ALA A 130 -0.53 16.55 0.59
N GLU A 131 -1.28 17.33 -0.18
CA GLU A 131 -0.71 18.36 -1.05
C GLU A 131 0.08 19.40 -0.22
N ARG A 132 1.13 19.95 -0.81
CA ARG A 132 2.00 20.99 -0.24
C ARG A 132 2.78 20.57 1.01
N ASN A 133 2.72 19.31 1.41
CA ASN A 133 3.57 18.79 2.48
C ASN A 133 4.87 18.24 1.89
N SER A 134 5.96 18.36 2.64
CA SER A 134 7.27 17.78 2.32
C SER A 134 7.69 16.85 3.45
N TYR A 135 8.43 15.82 3.09
CA TYR A 135 8.99 14.85 4.03
C TYR A 135 10.46 14.60 3.71
N THR A 136 11.31 14.74 4.72
CA THR A 136 12.76 14.47 4.60
C THR A 136 13.10 13.20 5.37
N PHE A 137 13.90 12.31 4.78
CA PHE A 137 14.24 11.01 5.35
C PHE A 137 15.69 10.62 5.09
#